data_ab9bf8d1c9179f3e4ddb2adc862eb4b1
#
_entry.id   ab9bf8d1c9179f3e4ddb2adc862eb4b1
#
_cell.length_a   1.000
_cell.length_b   1.000
_cell.length_c   1.000
_cell.angle_alpha   90.00
_cell.angle_beta   90.00
_cell.angle_gamma   90.00
#
_symmetry.space_group_name_H-M   'P 1'
#
loop_
_entity.id
_entity.type
_entity.pdbx_description
1 polymer ?
#
loop_
_entity_poly.entity_id
_entity_poly.type
_entity_poly.pdbx_seq_one_letter_code
_entity_poly.pdbx_strand_id
1 'polypeptide(L)'
;MLTLLAALLIGQAHIHDAGADSAAMAAQPHPLDPDAPKPKGSMTELKVGDQTSKAYVARPKGKLQGALLVIHEWWGLNDWVKDKADQLAAQEYLALAIDLYKGKVATDPKQAAQLMQAKDEKWGDQVEAAGLEWLRKNAQGANVAVIGWCMGGGEALKASLNEPDSVDATIIHYGMPVLDVARLKVLHGPVLGIWANKDRSITPGKVAQFDQALTEAGVKHEFHAYDADHAFANPSGGRYNGEAAKDAWDKTLKFLAANLRK
;
A
#
# COMPACT_ATOMS: atom_id res chain seq x y z
N MET A 1 -41.86 -33.49 -30.88
CA MET A 1 -40.44 -33.68 -30.47
C MET A 1 -39.69 -32.43 -30.86
N LEU A 2 -39.53 -31.50 -29.94
CA LEU A 2 -38.72 -30.29 -30.11
C LEU A 2 -37.57 -30.38 -29.10
N THR A 3 -36.36 -30.49 -29.61
CA THR A 3 -35.11 -30.55 -28.85
C THR A 3 -34.64 -29.11 -28.56
N LEU A 4 -34.64 -28.68 -27.31
CA LEU A 4 -34.02 -27.43 -26.88
C LEU A 4 -32.49 -27.62 -26.79
N LEU A 5 -31.72 -26.88 -27.59
CA LEU A 5 -30.29 -26.69 -27.45
C LEU A 5 -30.06 -25.58 -26.43
N ALA A 6 -29.51 -25.90 -25.28
CA ALA A 6 -29.02 -24.93 -24.33
C ALA A 6 -27.58 -24.50 -24.73
N ALA A 7 -27.44 -23.25 -25.15
CA ALA A 7 -26.12 -22.65 -25.39
C ALA A 7 -25.45 -22.27 -24.05
N LEU A 8 -24.34 -22.93 -23.75
CA LEU A 8 -23.47 -22.59 -22.65
C LEU A 8 -22.64 -21.33 -23.02
N LEU A 9 -22.98 -20.18 -22.46
CA LEU A 9 -22.14 -18.99 -22.54
C LEU A 9 -21.00 -19.15 -21.53
N ILE A 10 -19.83 -19.54 -22.04
CA ILE A 10 -18.58 -19.50 -21.30
C ILE A 10 -18.15 -18.02 -21.22
N GLY A 11 -18.22 -17.45 -20.02
CA GLY A 11 -17.70 -16.11 -19.74
C GLY A 11 -16.18 -16.09 -19.97
N GLN A 12 -15.76 -15.34 -20.97
CA GLN A 12 -14.34 -15.00 -21.16
C GLN A 12 -13.92 -14.08 -20.00
N ALA A 13 -13.10 -14.60 -19.11
CA ALA A 13 -12.36 -13.78 -18.17
C ALA A 13 -11.51 -12.78 -18.97
N HIS A 14 -11.75 -11.50 -18.79
CA HIS A 14 -10.87 -10.45 -19.31
C HIS A 14 -9.49 -10.62 -18.66
N ILE A 15 -8.54 -11.11 -19.46
CA ILE A 15 -7.11 -11.02 -19.14
C ILE A 15 -6.79 -9.53 -19.13
N HIS A 16 -6.58 -8.96 -17.95
CA HIS A 16 -6.09 -7.59 -17.83
C HIS A 16 -4.78 -7.47 -18.62
N ASP A 17 -4.70 -6.47 -19.46
CA ASP A 17 -3.52 -6.13 -20.26
C ASP A 17 -2.37 -5.66 -19.33
N ALA A 18 -1.65 -6.62 -18.76
CA ALA A 18 -0.49 -6.39 -17.93
C ALA A 18 0.68 -5.72 -18.70
N GLY A 19 0.62 -5.69 -20.01
CA GLY A 19 1.68 -5.14 -20.88
C GLY A 19 1.72 -3.60 -20.88
N ALA A 20 0.57 -2.93 -20.89
CA ALA A 20 0.49 -1.47 -20.89
C ALA A 20 0.88 -0.87 -19.53
N ASP A 21 0.51 -1.52 -18.44
CA ASP A 21 0.88 -1.13 -17.08
C ASP A 21 2.39 -1.26 -16.84
N SER A 22 3.01 -2.33 -17.33
CA SER A 22 4.45 -2.58 -17.24
C SER A 22 5.28 -1.51 -17.98
N ALA A 23 4.85 -1.07 -19.16
CA ALA A 23 5.55 -0.03 -19.93
C ALA A 23 5.43 1.36 -19.28
N ALA A 24 4.28 1.69 -18.68
CA ALA A 24 4.09 2.95 -17.96
C ALA A 24 4.91 3.00 -16.66
N MET A 25 5.16 1.86 -16.03
CA MET A 25 6.01 1.72 -14.83
C MET A 25 7.52 1.69 -15.17
N ALA A 26 7.91 1.21 -16.37
CA ALA A 26 9.31 1.07 -16.79
C ALA A 26 10.10 2.39 -16.91
N ALA A 27 9.44 3.55 -16.89
CA ALA A 27 10.10 4.86 -16.95
C ALA A 27 10.60 5.39 -15.58
N GLN A 28 10.70 4.56 -14.55
CA GLN A 28 11.23 4.95 -13.24
C GLN A 28 12.74 4.65 -13.15
N PRO A 29 13.58 5.62 -12.79
CA PRO A 29 14.98 5.36 -12.49
C PRO A 29 15.15 4.67 -11.13
N HIS A 30 16.36 4.26 -10.87
CA HIS A 30 16.86 3.37 -9.84
C HIS A 30 16.47 3.75 -8.40
N PRO A 31 16.10 2.78 -7.55
CA PRO A 31 15.64 3.01 -6.17
C PRO A 31 16.76 3.30 -5.16
N LEU A 32 18.01 3.37 -5.57
CA LEU A 32 19.13 3.66 -4.69
C LEU A 32 19.55 5.12 -4.90
N ASP A 33 19.00 6.00 -4.09
CA ASP A 33 19.53 7.34 -3.89
C ASP A 33 20.76 7.21 -2.95
N PRO A 34 21.98 7.50 -3.44
CA PRO A 34 23.18 7.40 -2.60
C PRO A 34 23.18 8.39 -1.43
N ASP A 35 22.37 9.45 -1.52
CA ASP A 35 22.19 10.47 -0.50
C ASP A 35 20.97 10.22 0.41
N ALA A 36 20.23 9.10 0.19
CA ALA A 36 19.12 8.75 1.03
C ALA A 36 19.54 8.59 2.50
N PRO A 37 18.72 9.06 3.45
CA PRO A 37 18.99 8.86 4.87
C PRO A 37 19.16 7.38 5.19
N LYS A 38 20.22 7.03 5.92
CA LYS A 38 20.40 5.64 6.38
C LYS A 38 19.29 5.27 7.34
N PRO A 39 18.69 4.07 7.18
CA PRO A 39 17.67 3.57 8.08
C PRO A 39 18.13 3.57 9.54
N LYS A 40 17.28 4.05 10.47
CA LYS A 40 17.57 4.23 11.90
C LYS A 40 16.95 3.14 12.78
N GLY A 41 15.94 2.44 12.26
CA GLY A 41 15.32 1.31 12.93
C GLY A 41 16.11 0.02 12.80
N SER A 42 15.45 -1.12 12.94
CA SER A 42 16.10 -2.44 12.92
C SER A 42 15.31 -3.46 12.13
N MET A 43 16.02 -4.41 11.52
CA MET A 43 15.38 -5.57 10.91
C MET A 43 14.87 -6.52 11.99
N THR A 44 13.72 -7.14 11.73
CA THR A 44 13.13 -8.20 12.55
C THR A 44 12.61 -9.33 11.67
N GLU A 45 12.26 -10.43 12.27
CA GLU A 45 11.58 -11.55 11.60
C GLU A 45 10.12 -11.62 12.03
N LEU A 46 9.25 -11.84 11.05
CA LEU A 46 7.83 -12.14 11.25
C LEU A 46 7.62 -13.63 11.08
N LYS A 47 6.99 -14.26 12.03
CA LYS A 47 6.56 -15.66 11.89
C LYS A 47 5.32 -15.71 10.99
N VAL A 48 5.41 -16.46 9.88
CA VAL A 48 4.36 -16.61 8.86
C VAL A 48 4.09 -18.09 8.68
N GLY A 49 3.15 -18.63 9.45
CA GLY A 49 2.96 -20.09 9.55
C GLY A 49 4.25 -20.79 10.01
N ASP A 50 4.72 -21.74 9.19
CA ASP A 50 5.99 -22.47 9.43
C ASP A 50 7.22 -21.77 8.81
N GLN A 51 7.05 -20.62 8.18
CA GLN A 51 8.10 -19.82 7.55
C GLN A 51 8.31 -18.50 8.31
N THR A 52 9.33 -17.77 7.89
CA THR A 52 9.58 -16.40 8.35
C THR A 52 9.67 -15.43 7.18
N SER A 53 9.20 -14.19 7.38
CA SER A 53 9.47 -13.07 6.51
C SER A 53 10.28 -12.02 7.27
N LYS A 54 11.07 -11.22 6.54
CA LYS A 54 11.76 -10.07 7.11
C LYS A 54 10.83 -8.87 7.19
N ALA A 55 11.04 -8.02 8.20
CA ALA A 55 10.40 -6.73 8.30
C ALA A 55 11.38 -5.72 8.92
N TYR A 56 11.13 -4.45 8.70
CA TYR A 56 11.86 -3.36 9.30
C TYR A 56 10.99 -2.66 10.34
N VAL A 57 11.49 -2.54 11.56
CA VAL A 57 10.79 -1.91 12.68
C VAL A 57 11.42 -0.55 12.99
N ALA A 58 10.61 0.50 12.94
CA ALA A 58 10.95 1.82 13.46
C ALA A 58 10.08 2.11 14.68
N ARG A 59 10.73 2.40 15.81
CA ARG A 59 10.06 2.62 17.09
C ARG A 59 10.08 4.10 17.49
N PRO A 60 8.96 4.63 18.00
CA PRO A 60 8.93 5.98 18.55
C PRO A 60 9.84 6.08 19.77
N LYS A 61 10.34 7.30 20.04
CA LYS A 61 11.13 7.60 21.23
C LYS A 61 10.26 8.06 22.42
N GLY A 62 9.08 8.62 22.12
CA GLY A 62 8.17 9.16 23.10
C GLY A 62 6.91 8.31 23.28
N LYS A 63 5.79 8.96 23.61
CA LYS A 63 4.51 8.30 23.84
C LYS A 63 3.92 7.76 22.53
N LEU A 64 3.67 6.46 22.47
CA LEU A 64 3.05 5.82 21.29
C LEU A 64 1.70 6.45 20.97
N GLN A 65 1.53 6.93 19.72
CA GLN A 65 0.30 7.56 19.22
C GLN A 65 -0.56 6.63 18.35
N GLY A 66 0.02 5.52 17.89
CA GLY A 66 -0.60 4.54 17.01
C GLY A 66 0.45 3.63 16.38
N ALA A 67 0.02 2.70 15.55
CA ALA A 67 0.93 1.80 14.86
C ALA A 67 0.57 1.70 13.37
N LEU A 68 1.56 1.43 12.51
CA LEU A 68 1.35 1.31 11.07
C LEU A 68 2.05 0.08 10.50
N LEU A 69 1.28 -0.67 9.70
CA LEU A 69 1.82 -1.59 8.72
C LEU A 69 2.19 -0.78 7.47
N VAL A 70 3.47 -0.85 7.07
CA VAL A 70 4.00 -0.08 5.94
C VAL A 70 4.32 -1.05 4.79
N ILE A 71 3.75 -0.82 3.61
CA ILE A 71 3.88 -1.72 2.48
C ILE A 71 4.64 -1.02 1.34
N HIS A 72 5.71 -1.66 0.89
CA HIS A 72 6.63 -1.13 -0.11
C HIS A 72 6.02 -1.04 -1.51
N GLU A 73 6.62 -0.20 -2.36
CA GLU A 73 6.35 -0.18 -3.79
C GLU A 73 6.83 -1.49 -4.47
N TRP A 74 6.72 -1.58 -5.78
CA TRP A 74 7.16 -2.73 -6.57
C TRP A 74 8.68 -3.06 -6.49
N TRP A 75 9.46 -2.16 -5.87
CA TRP A 75 10.90 -2.34 -5.68
C TRP A 75 11.30 -3.33 -4.58
N GLY A 76 10.41 -3.67 -3.65
CA GLY A 76 10.72 -4.44 -2.44
C GLY A 76 11.04 -3.55 -1.24
N LEU A 77 11.42 -4.16 -0.14
CA LEU A 77 11.73 -3.49 1.14
C LEU A 77 13.08 -2.74 1.06
N ASN A 78 13.13 -1.67 0.28
CA ASN A 78 14.32 -0.82 0.07
C ASN A 78 14.46 0.27 1.16
N ASP A 79 15.53 1.07 1.07
CA ASP A 79 15.83 2.07 2.09
C ASP A 79 14.85 3.25 2.07
N TRP A 80 14.22 3.57 0.92
CA TRP A 80 13.20 4.61 0.87
C TRP A 80 11.97 4.25 1.72
N VAL A 81 11.46 3.03 1.65
CA VAL A 81 10.30 2.63 2.46
C VAL A 81 10.67 2.47 3.93
N LYS A 82 11.90 2.07 4.24
CA LYS A 82 12.43 2.08 5.62
C LYS A 82 12.52 3.50 6.17
N ASP A 83 12.95 4.48 5.37
CA ASP A 83 12.96 5.89 5.75
C ASP A 83 11.53 6.40 6.01
N LYS A 84 10.54 5.99 5.23
CA LYS A 84 9.12 6.29 5.53
C LYS A 84 8.69 5.74 6.90
N ALA A 85 9.11 4.54 7.24
CA ALA A 85 8.86 3.98 8.58
C ALA A 85 9.57 4.80 9.68
N ASP A 86 10.80 5.24 9.45
CA ASP A 86 11.55 6.11 10.39
C ASP A 86 10.88 7.48 10.55
N GLN A 87 10.36 8.06 9.48
CA GLN A 87 9.60 9.32 9.52
C GLN A 87 8.31 9.17 10.33
N LEU A 88 7.60 8.04 10.22
CA LEU A 88 6.43 7.73 11.04
C LEU A 88 6.82 7.57 12.52
N ALA A 89 7.92 6.89 12.79
CA ALA A 89 8.43 6.75 14.16
C ALA A 89 8.85 8.09 14.80
N ALA A 90 9.36 9.03 14.00
CA ALA A 90 9.62 10.40 14.44
C ALA A 90 8.34 11.19 14.79
N GLN A 91 7.17 10.73 14.30
CA GLN A 91 5.84 11.27 14.62
C GLN A 91 5.13 10.45 15.71
N GLU A 92 5.88 9.68 16.49
CA GLU A 92 5.40 8.90 17.62
C GLU A 92 4.55 7.68 17.23
N TYR A 93 4.69 7.14 16.02
CA TYR A 93 4.05 5.90 15.58
C TYR A 93 5.02 4.72 15.61
N LEU A 94 4.54 3.53 16.02
CA LEU A 94 5.26 2.28 15.80
C LEU A 94 5.06 1.86 14.33
N ALA A 95 6.12 1.83 13.53
CA ALA A 95 6.02 1.47 12.12
C ALA A 95 6.72 0.13 11.84
N LEU A 96 6.02 -0.76 11.13
CA LEU A 96 6.50 -2.06 10.69
C LEU A 96 6.43 -2.13 9.17
N ALA A 97 7.57 -1.99 8.49
CA ALA A 97 7.64 -2.16 7.04
C ALA A 97 7.92 -3.63 6.69
N ILE A 98 6.97 -4.26 5.99
CA ILE A 98 7.02 -5.69 5.68
C ILE A 98 7.66 -5.97 4.33
N ASP A 99 8.20 -7.18 4.16
CA ASP A 99 8.82 -7.67 2.93
C ASP A 99 7.94 -8.71 2.24
N LEU A 100 7.33 -8.34 1.13
CA LEU A 100 6.49 -9.23 0.32
C LEU A 100 7.31 -10.09 -0.68
N TYR A 101 8.62 -9.83 -0.83
CA TYR A 101 9.46 -10.41 -1.87
C TYR A 101 10.53 -11.38 -1.35
N LYS A 102 10.40 -11.87 -0.11
CA LYS A 102 11.31 -12.86 0.49
C LYS A 102 12.78 -12.41 0.44
N GLY A 103 13.03 -11.14 0.81
CA GLY A 103 14.36 -10.54 0.88
C GLY A 103 14.90 -9.97 -0.42
N LYS A 104 14.13 -9.98 -1.50
CA LYS A 104 14.57 -9.42 -2.78
C LYS A 104 14.23 -7.95 -2.89
N VAL A 105 15.19 -7.17 -3.39
CA VAL A 105 15.03 -5.76 -3.73
C VAL A 105 15.48 -5.57 -5.18
N ALA A 106 14.62 -4.99 -6.00
CA ALA A 106 14.95 -4.72 -7.40
C ALA A 106 15.89 -3.52 -7.52
N THR A 107 16.81 -3.60 -8.47
CA THR A 107 17.79 -2.55 -8.75
C THR A 107 17.52 -1.83 -10.07
N ASP A 108 16.56 -2.33 -10.86
CA ASP A 108 16.10 -1.73 -12.10
C ASP A 108 14.61 -2.04 -12.35
N PRO A 109 13.93 -1.30 -13.25
CA PRO A 109 12.51 -1.50 -13.53
C PRO A 109 12.14 -2.88 -14.05
N LYS A 110 13.04 -3.55 -14.79
CA LYS A 110 12.79 -4.89 -15.31
C LYS A 110 12.74 -5.91 -14.19
N GLN A 111 13.68 -5.84 -13.24
CA GLN A 111 13.67 -6.68 -12.04
C GLN A 111 12.43 -6.39 -11.17
N ALA A 112 12.07 -5.11 -11.00
CA ALA A 112 10.88 -4.73 -10.24
C ALA A 112 9.60 -5.32 -10.85
N ALA A 113 9.44 -5.23 -12.18
CA ALA A 113 8.33 -5.85 -12.88
C ALA A 113 8.29 -7.38 -12.70
N GLN A 114 9.45 -8.03 -12.79
CA GLN A 114 9.57 -9.48 -12.57
C GLN A 114 9.18 -9.87 -11.14
N LEU A 115 9.64 -9.13 -10.11
CA LEU A 115 9.30 -9.39 -8.73
C LEU A 115 7.80 -9.19 -8.47
N MET A 116 7.22 -8.13 -9.02
CA MET A 116 5.80 -7.86 -8.89
C MET A 116 4.93 -8.94 -9.55
N GLN A 117 5.30 -9.37 -10.78
CA GLN A 117 4.60 -10.45 -11.49
C GLN A 117 4.75 -11.82 -10.80
N ALA A 118 5.90 -12.07 -10.18
CA ALA A 118 6.19 -13.31 -9.48
C ALA A 118 5.75 -13.30 -8.00
N LYS A 119 5.11 -12.21 -7.54
CA LYS A 119 4.61 -12.12 -6.17
C LYS A 119 3.58 -13.22 -5.93
N ASP A 120 3.82 -14.03 -4.92
CA ASP A 120 2.88 -15.03 -4.43
C ASP A 120 1.81 -14.30 -3.60
N GLU A 121 0.59 -14.24 -4.13
CA GLU A 121 -0.53 -13.54 -3.48
C GLU A 121 -0.84 -14.13 -2.10
N LYS A 122 -0.89 -15.46 -2.00
CA LYS A 122 -1.16 -16.13 -0.73
C LYS A 122 -0.07 -15.84 0.31
N TRP A 123 1.19 -15.82 -0.11
CA TRP A 123 2.30 -15.41 0.75
C TRP A 123 2.17 -13.97 1.20
N GLY A 124 1.84 -13.06 0.27
CA GLY A 124 1.60 -11.65 0.58
C GLY A 124 0.53 -11.49 1.66
N ASP A 125 -0.65 -12.08 1.46
CA ASP A 125 -1.75 -12.05 2.43
C ASP A 125 -1.32 -12.57 3.82
N GLN A 126 -0.54 -13.64 3.86
CA GLN A 126 -0.03 -14.21 5.12
C GLN A 126 0.99 -13.30 5.82
N VAL A 127 1.86 -12.62 5.07
CA VAL A 127 2.84 -11.67 5.62
C VAL A 127 2.12 -10.43 6.15
N GLU A 128 1.11 -9.93 5.45
CA GLU A 128 0.28 -8.81 5.87
C GLU A 128 -0.46 -9.12 7.18
N ALA A 129 -1.14 -10.27 7.25
CA ALA A 129 -1.81 -10.74 8.45
C ALA A 129 -0.84 -10.90 9.64
N ALA A 130 0.33 -11.52 9.40
CA ALA A 130 1.36 -11.68 10.43
C ALA A 130 1.92 -10.33 10.92
N GLY A 131 2.09 -9.36 10.01
CA GLY A 131 2.50 -8.00 10.33
C GLY A 131 1.47 -7.27 11.21
N LEU A 132 0.18 -7.37 10.88
CA LEU A 132 -0.91 -6.81 11.67
C LEU A 132 -1.00 -7.47 13.05
N GLU A 133 -0.89 -8.79 13.13
CA GLU A 133 -0.86 -9.51 14.42
C GLU A 133 0.34 -9.05 15.28
N TRP A 134 1.52 -8.91 14.67
CA TRP A 134 2.70 -8.42 15.35
C TRP A 134 2.49 -7.00 15.90
N LEU A 135 1.90 -6.09 15.10
CA LEU A 135 1.57 -4.73 15.52
C LEU A 135 0.58 -4.72 16.67
N ARG A 136 -0.50 -5.49 16.59
CA ARG A 136 -1.49 -5.61 17.68
C ARG A 136 -0.85 -6.05 18.99
N LYS A 137 0.11 -6.98 18.94
CA LYS A 137 0.85 -7.45 20.13
C LYS A 137 1.83 -6.41 20.68
N ASN A 138 2.43 -5.58 19.82
CA ASN A 138 3.49 -4.65 20.20
C ASN A 138 3.02 -3.20 20.41
N ALA A 139 1.82 -2.85 19.95
CA ALA A 139 1.30 -1.48 19.99
C ALA A 139 0.50 -1.16 21.27
N GLN A 140 0.50 -2.03 22.27
CA GLN A 140 -0.10 -1.77 23.59
C GLN A 140 -1.56 -1.27 23.55
N GLY A 141 -2.36 -1.79 22.63
CA GLY A 141 -3.76 -1.40 22.45
C GLY A 141 -3.97 -0.08 21.69
N ALA A 142 -2.92 0.47 21.07
CA ALA A 142 -3.05 1.60 20.14
C ALA A 142 -3.78 1.19 18.86
N ASN A 143 -4.40 2.17 18.20
CA ASN A 143 -5.01 1.96 16.88
C ASN A 143 -3.93 1.62 15.83
N VAL A 144 -4.31 0.80 14.84
CA VAL A 144 -3.41 0.33 13.77
C VAL A 144 -3.92 0.80 12.42
N ALA A 145 -3.06 1.42 11.62
CA ALA A 145 -3.35 1.70 10.22
C ALA A 145 -2.48 0.88 9.28
N VAL A 146 -2.91 0.80 8.01
CA VAL A 146 -2.08 0.28 6.92
C VAL A 146 -1.81 1.41 5.94
N ILE A 147 -0.56 1.55 5.52
CA ILE A 147 -0.13 2.55 4.53
C ILE A 147 0.74 1.88 3.47
N GLY A 148 0.55 2.27 2.21
CA GLY A 148 1.39 1.79 1.12
C GLY A 148 1.38 2.72 -0.09
N TRP A 149 2.37 2.52 -0.97
CA TRP A 149 2.58 3.32 -2.17
C TRP A 149 2.60 2.42 -3.41
N CYS A 150 2.06 2.86 -4.53
CA CYS A 150 2.02 2.13 -5.79
C CYS A 150 1.40 0.73 -5.61
N MET A 151 2.12 -0.35 -5.90
CA MET A 151 1.71 -1.71 -5.59
C MET A 151 1.29 -1.82 -4.11
N GLY A 152 2.13 -1.34 -3.19
CA GLY A 152 1.84 -1.36 -1.76
C GLY A 152 0.60 -0.56 -1.35
N GLY A 153 0.19 0.45 -2.12
CA GLY A 153 -1.07 1.16 -1.91
C GLY A 153 -2.29 0.28 -2.19
N GLY A 154 -2.22 -0.55 -3.23
CA GLY A 154 -3.23 -1.58 -3.51
C GLY A 154 -3.24 -2.69 -2.45
N GLU A 155 -2.05 -3.14 -2.03
CA GLU A 155 -1.91 -4.14 -0.97
C GLU A 155 -2.41 -3.58 0.38
N ALA A 156 -2.21 -2.28 0.68
CA ALA A 156 -2.74 -1.66 1.90
C ALA A 156 -4.27 -1.76 1.98
N LEU A 157 -4.96 -1.48 0.88
CA LEU A 157 -6.41 -1.68 0.80
C LEU A 157 -6.79 -3.16 0.95
N LYS A 158 -6.07 -4.05 0.27
CA LYS A 158 -6.30 -5.50 0.32
C LYS A 158 -6.09 -6.06 1.73
N ALA A 159 -5.02 -5.69 2.42
CA ALA A 159 -4.76 -6.07 3.81
C ALA A 159 -5.89 -5.63 4.74
N SER A 160 -6.38 -4.39 4.58
CA SER A 160 -7.50 -3.87 5.36
C SER A 160 -8.81 -4.60 5.08
N LEU A 161 -9.02 -5.05 3.83
CA LEU A 161 -10.20 -5.84 3.45
C LEU A 161 -10.14 -7.29 3.94
N ASN A 162 -8.93 -7.87 4.05
CA ASN A 162 -8.73 -9.23 4.50
C ASN A 162 -8.72 -9.34 6.04
N GLU A 163 -8.26 -8.30 6.73
CA GLU A 163 -8.10 -8.25 8.19
C GLU A 163 -8.82 -7.03 8.80
N PRO A 164 -10.14 -6.84 8.54
CA PRO A 164 -10.85 -5.60 8.90
C PRO A 164 -10.85 -5.33 10.40
N ASP A 165 -10.92 -6.36 11.25
CA ASP A 165 -10.87 -6.24 12.70
C ASP A 165 -9.50 -5.82 13.24
N SER A 166 -8.46 -5.90 12.40
CA SER A 166 -7.09 -5.55 12.74
C SER A 166 -6.67 -4.17 12.26
N VAL A 167 -7.52 -3.45 11.50
CA VAL A 167 -7.17 -2.19 10.85
C VAL A 167 -8.17 -1.09 11.21
N ASP A 168 -7.69 -0.03 11.82
CA ASP A 168 -8.48 1.14 12.24
C ASP A 168 -8.47 2.27 11.21
N ALA A 169 -7.56 2.27 10.24
CA ALA A 169 -7.51 3.22 9.13
C ALA A 169 -6.65 2.70 7.96
N THR A 170 -6.97 3.12 6.73
CA THR A 170 -6.25 2.71 5.51
C THR A 170 -5.73 3.92 4.75
N ILE A 171 -4.46 3.93 4.35
CA ILE A 171 -3.84 5.02 3.59
C ILE A 171 -3.28 4.46 2.27
N ILE A 172 -3.77 4.99 1.16
CA ILE A 172 -3.45 4.53 -0.19
C ILE A 172 -2.77 5.68 -0.94
N HIS A 173 -1.48 5.54 -1.25
CA HIS A 173 -0.81 6.45 -2.17
C HIS A 173 -0.78 5.81 -3.55
N TYR A 174 -1.52 6.37 -4.50
CA TYR A 174 -1.60 5.95 -5.91
C TYR A 174 -1.59 4.42 -6.12
N GLY A 175 -2.36 3.72 -5.25
CA GLY A 175 -2.51 2.26 -5.32
C GLY A 175 -3.75 1.84 -6.10
N MET A 176 -3.77 0.60 -6.61
CA MET A 176 -4.91 0.08 -7.34
C MET A 176 -6.14 -0.05 -6.43
N PRO A 177 -7.28 0.59 -6.77
CA PRO A 177 -8.48 0.53 -5.96
C PRO A 177 -9.26 -0.78 -6.18
N VAL A 178 -10.05 -1.16 -5.18
CA VAL A 178 -11.10 -2.18 -5.25
C VAL A 178 -12.44 -1.48 -5.45
N LEU A 179 -13.23 -1.89 -6.45
CA LEU A 179 -14.50 -1.24 -6.80
C LEU A 179 -15.74 -2.04 -6.35
N ASP A 180 -15.54 -3.22 -5.78
CA ASP A 180 -16.62 -4.07 -5.28
C ASP A 180 -17.18 -3.48 -3.96
N VAL A 181 -18.36 -2.87 -4.05
CA VAL A 181 -19.07 -2.24 -2.93
C VAL A 181 -19.33 -3.23 -1.80
N ALA A 182 -19.69 -4.47 -2.11
CA ALA A 182 -19.97 -5.48 -1.08
C ALA A 182 -18.69 -5.81 -0.28
N ARG A 183 -17.57 -5.89 -0.97
CA ARG A 183 -16.26 -6.11 -0.35
C ARG A 183 -15.79 -4.90 0.47
N LEU A 184 -16.06 -3.68 0.00
CA LEU A 184 -15.67 -2.46 0.72
C LEU A 184 -16.42 -2.26 2.04
N LYS A 185 -17.64 -2.81 2.18
CA LYS A 185 -18.45 -2.69 3.41
C LYS A 185 -17.81 -3.31 4.66
N VAL A 186 -16.80 -4.16 4.51
CA VAL A 186 -16.10 -4.75 5.67
C VAL A 186 -15.09 -3.80 6.30
N LEU A 187 -14.74 -2.69 5.65
CA LEU A 187 -13.80 -1.71 6.21
C LEU A 187 -14.40 -1.03 7.44
N HIS A 188 -13.73 -1.15 8.57
CA HIS A 188 -14.16 -0.54 9.83
C HIS A 188 -13.66 0.89 10.00
N GLY A 189 -12.51 1.21 9.44
CA GLY A 189 -11.88 2.52 9.55
C GLY A 189 -12.00 3.38 8.30
N PRO A 190 -11.69 4.69 8.42
CA PRO A 190 -11.68 5.59 7.29
C PRO A 190 -10.52 5.30 6.32
N VAL A 191 -10.72 5.73 5.07
CA VAL A 191 -9.75 5.59 3.99
C VAL A 191 -9.21 6.96 3.57
N LEU A 192 -7.88 7.12 3.54
CA LEU A 192 -7.21 8.24 2.87
C LEU A 192 -6.68 7.77 1.51
N GLY A 193 -7.07 8.46 0.45
CA GLY A 193 -6.55 8.26 -0.89
C GLY A 193 -5.72 9.46 -1.38
N ILE A 194 -4.49 9.20 -1.79
CA ILE A 194 -3.58 10.17 -2.40
C ILE A 194 -3.37 9.78 -3.86
N TRP A 195 -3.74 10.65 -4.78
CA TRP A 195 -3.84 10.33 -6.21
C TRP A 195 -3.03 11.27 -7.09
N ALA A 196 -2.70 10.80 -8.29
CA ALA A 196 -1.97 11.56 -9.30
C ALA A 196 -2.85 11.74 -10.55
N ASN A 197 -3.15 12.97 -10.96
CA ASN A 197 -4.05 13.26 -12.07
C ASN A 197 -3.47 12.89 -13.46
N LYS A 198 -2.16 12.71 -13.56
CA LYS A 198 -1.46 12.28 -14.78
C LYS A 198 -1.18 10.76 -14.79
N ASP A 199 -1.67 10.03 -13.78
CA ASP A 199 -1.52 8.58 -13.72
C ASP A 199 -2.29 7.90 -14.85
N ARG A 200 -1.59 7.08 -15.64
CA ARG A 200 -2.19 6.37 -16.80
C ARG A 200 -2.79 5.03 -16.42
N SER A 201 -2.39 4.46 -15.30
CA SER A 201 -2.87 3.17 -14.80
C SER A 201 -4.03 3.35 -13.82
N ILE A 202 -3.86 4.30 -12.88
CA ILE A 202 -4.89 4.65 -11.90
C ILE A 202 -5.45 6.02 -12.27
N THR A 203 -6.22 6.02 -13.36
CA THR A 203 -6.75 7.24 -13.96
C THR A 203 -7.73 7.96 -13.02
N PRO A 204 -7.91 9.29 -13.19
CA PRO A 204 -8.94 10.05 -12.45
C PRO A 204 -10.34 9.43 -12.53
N GLY A 205 -10.68 8.79 -13.66
CA GLY A 205 -11.93 8.06 -13.81
C GLY A 205 -12.04 6.84 -12.89
N LYS A 206 -10.95 6.07 -12.72
CA LYS A 206 -10.89 4.96 -11.75
C LYS A 206 -11.00 5.47 -10.31
N VAL A 207 -10.34 6.57 -10.00
CA VAL A 207 -10.42 7.22 -8.68
C VAL A 207 -11.85 7.67 -8.37
N ALA A 208 -12.54 8.29 -9.32
CA ALA A 208 -13.94 8.68 -9.17
C ALA A 208 -14.87 7.48 -8.95
N GLN A 209 -14.63 6.34 -9.64
CA GLN A 209 -15.37 5.10 -9.41
C GLN A 209 -15.13 4.56 -7.99
N PHE A 210 -13.91 4.67 -7.48
CA PHE A 210 -13.58 4.23 -6.12
C PHE A 210 -14.23 5.12 -5.05
N ASP A 211 -14.22 6.45 -5.26
CA ASP A 211 -14.90 7.43 -4.43
C ASP A 211 -16.41 7.10 -4.30
N GLN A 212 -17.06 6.84 -5.45
CA GLN A 212 -18.46 6.40 -5.50
C GLN A 212 -18.66 5.07 -4.76
N ALA A 213 -17.79 4.06 -5.00
CA ALA A 213 -17.92 2.74 -4.38
C ALA A 213 -17.77 2.80 -2.85
N LEU A 214 -16.84 3.61 -2.32
CA LEU A 214 -16.70 3.85 -0.88
C LEU A 214 -17.93 4.58 -0.30
N THR A 215 -18.46 5.56 -1.02
CA THR A 215 -19.70 6.26 -0.65
C THR A 215 -20.88 5.28 -0.55
N GLU A 216 -21.06 4.44 -1.57
CA GLU A 216 -22.12 3.41 -1.59
C GLU A 216 -21.92 2.33 -0.51
N ALA A 217 -20.66 2.03 -0.16
CA ALA A 217 -20.32 1.13 0.93
C ALA A 217 -20.55 1.74 2.32
N GLY A 218 -20.76 3.06 2.42
CA GLY A 218 -20.89 3.80 3.67
C GLY A 218 -19.56 4.00 4.40
N VAL A 219 -18.44 3.88 3.70
CA VAL A 219 -17.08 4.02 4.26
C VAL A 219 -16.68 5.50 4.25
N LYS A 220 -16.28 6.02 5.41
CA LYS A 220 -15.73 7.38 5.51
C LYS A 220 -14.39 7.44 4.77
N HIS A 221 -14.23 8.40 3.89
CA HIS A 221 -12.98 8.55 3.13
C HIS A 221 -12.67 10.01 2.81
N GLU A 222 -11.40 10.26 2.48
CA GLU A 222 -10.86 11.55 2.10
C GLU A 222 -9.87 11.35 0.94
N PHE A 223 -10.04 12.08 -0.17
CA PHE A 223 -9.18 11.97 -1.35
C PHE A 223 -8.49 13.29 -1.66
N HIS A 224 -7.20 13.21 -1.97
CA HIS A 224 -6.40 14.33 -2.48
C HIS A 224 -5.75 13.93 -3.80
N ALA A 225 -5.92 14.75 -4.82
CA ALA A 225 -5.37 14.52 -6.16
C ALA A 225 -4.42 15.65 -6.55
N TYR A 226 -3.27 15.30 -7.13
CA TYR A 226 -2.19 16.22 -7.47
C TYR A 226 -1.95 16.24 -8.97
N ASP A 227 -1.57 17.40 -9.52
CA ASP A 227 -1.11 17.50 -10.91
C ASP A 227 0.29 16.91 -11.08
N ALA A 228 0.37 15.59 -10.90
CA ALA A 228 1.58 14.82 -10.87
C ALA A 228 1.40 13.47 -11.57
N ASP A 229 2.51 12.80 -11.87
CA ASP A 229 2.53 11.44 -12.41
C ASP A 229 2.47 10.38 -11.29
N HIS A 230 2.23 9.11 -11.68
CA HIS A 230 2.32 7.96 -10.78
C HIS A 230 3.67 7.94 -10.03
N ALA A 231 3.67 7.59 -8.75
CA ALA A 231 4.85 7.52 -7.87
C ALA A 231 5.56 8.87 -7.63
N PHE A 232 4.85 9.99 -7.71
CA PHE A 232 5.39 11.33 -7.51
C PHE A 232 6.02 11.57 -6.13
N ALA A 233 5.73 10.76 -5.13
CA ALA A 233 6.26 10.92 -3.77
C ALA A 233 7.63 10.28 -3.55
N ASN A 234 8.15 9.50 -4.52
CA ASN A 234 9.44 8.83 -4.40
C ASN A 234 10.56 9.68 -5.04
N PRO A 235 11.49 10.26 -4.24
CA PRO A 235 12.55 11.13 -4.75
C PRO A 235 13.58 10.42 -5.62
N SER A 236 13.72 9.10 -5.49
CA SER A 236 14.57 8.31 -6.39
C SER A 236 13.98 8.11 -7.78
N GLY A 237 12.71 8.49 -8.00
CA GLY A 237 12.02 8.36 -9.28
C GLY A 237 12.06 9.61 -10.14
N GLY A 238 12.22 9.47 -11.47
CA GLY A 238 12.18 10.60 -12.42
C GLY A 238 10.83 11.33 -12.52
N ARG A 239 9.82 10.88 -11.79
CA ARG A 239 8.49 11.51 -11.70
C ARG A 239 8.27 12.24 -10.38
N TYR A 240 9.34 12.38 -9.59
CA TYR A 240 9.26 13.05 -8.30
C TYR A 240 8.75 14.49 -8.45
N ASN A 241 7.74 14.81 -7.63
CA ASN A 241 7.23 16.17 -7.47
C ASN A 241 7.30 16.53 -5.98
N GLY A 242 8.33 17.27 -5.60
CA GLY A 242 8.63 17.53 -4.19
C GLY A 242 7.54 18.32 -3.47
N GLU A 243 6.85 19.25 -4.15
CA GLU A 243 5.75 20.01 -3.57
C GLU A 243 4.54 19.12 -3.30
N ALA A 244 4.12 18.34 -4.30
CA ALA A 244 3.03 17.39 -4.16
C ALA A 244 3.36 16.29 -3.12
N ALA A 245 4.59 15.79 -3.11
CA ALA A 245 5.05 14.79 -2.17
C ALA A 245 4.99 15.29 -0.72
N LYS A 246 5.43 16.54 -0.50
CA LYS A 246 5.38 17.16 0.82
C LYS A 246 3.95 17.37 1.30
N ASP A 247 3.08 17.95 0.48
CA ASP A 247 1.68 18.18 0.87
C ASP A 247 0.94 16.85 1.11
N ALA A 248 1.15 15.84 0.25
CA ALA A 248 0.60 14.50 0.42
C ALA A 248 1.03 13.86 1.76
N TRP A 249 2.30 14.06 2.15
CA TRP A 249 2.80 13.59 3.42
C TRP A 249 2.17 14.34 4.61
N ASP A 250 2.06 15.67 4.52
CA ASP A 250 1.40 16.50 5.54
C ASP A 250 -0.08 16.11 5.72
N LYS A 251 -0.81 15.79 4.62
CA LYS A 251 -2.18 15.25 4.66
C LYS A 251 -2.22 13.88 5.34
N THR A 252 -1.27 13.00 5.00
CA THR A 252 -1.14 11.68 5.62
C THR A 252 -0.95 11.82 7.14
N LEU A 253 -0.07 12.68 7.59
CA LEU A 253 0.17 12.89 9.03
C LEU A 253 -1.05 13.48 9.75
N LYS A 254 -1.77 14.41 9.13
CA LYS A 254 -3.04 14.95 9.66
C LYS A 254 -4.09 13.86 9.79
N PHE A 255 -4.26 13.03 8.78
CA PHE A 255 -5.19 11.92 8.79
C PHE A 255 -4.88 10.91 9.91
N LEU A 256 -3.60 10.54 10.05
CA LEU A 256 -3.14 9.66 11.12
C LEU A 256 -3.41 10.26 12.50
N ALA A 257 -3.12 11.54 12.68
CA ALA A 257 -3.36 12.23 13.95
C ALA A 257 -4.84 12.27 14.33
N ALA A 258 -5.73 12.42 13.35
CA ALA A 258 -7.18 12.47 13.56
C ALA A 258 -7.81 11.10 13.86
N ASN A 259 -7.19 9.99 13.37
CA ASN A 259 -7.82 8.67 13.42
C ASN A 259 -7.09 7.64 14.30
N LEU A 260 -5.80 7.83 14.61
CA LEU A 260 -5.04 6.89 15.43
C LEU A 260 -4.74 7.37 16.85
N ARG A 261 -4.60 8.69 17.06
CA ARG A 261 -4.31 9.24 18.39
C ARG A 261 -5.51 9.07 19.33
N LYS A 262 -5.22 8.55 20.52
CA LYS A 262 -6.16 8.46 21.64
C LYS A 262 -5.86 9.52 22.69
#